data_c79d63b49ad151ba27e436d3a3a55a61
#
_entry.id   c79d63b49ad151ba27e436d3a3a55a61
#
_cell.length_a   1.000
_cell.length_b   1.000
_cell.length_c   1.000
_cell.angle_alpha   90.00
_cell.angle_beta   90.00
_cell.angle_gamma   90.00
#
_symmetry.space_group_name_H-M   'P 1'
#
loop_
_entity.id
_entity.type
_entity.pdbx_description
1 polymer ?
#
loop_
_entity_poly.entity_id
_entity_poly.type
_entity_poly.pdbx_seq_one_letter_code
_entity_poly.pdbx_strand_id
1 'polypeptide(L)'
;MRQPFNKVLVALKPWQGGLPLSVYHARFLAENLGAQLRLMSCVYEPEVSLGMLKGEAEALAAQVGLVESERAVLAELAASMKDWGVEAECKVCWGHPAEDVILAEIERWGADLLVLGTHQAGSRPHTRLAQVDWQLMRSCPCPMLLARDPQFEGYRTVLAAVDPLHRHAEPEGLDRSILGIASTLATASASNLLVGHVYPDPESFALASSVEVLPGVFYGDRKSTRLNSSHWITSRMPSSA
;
A
#
# COMPACT_ATOMS: atom_id res chain seq x y z
N MET A 1 23.39 4.10 -0.26
CA MET A 1 21.98 4.51 -0.03
C MET A 1 21.30 3.37 0.69
N ARG A 2 20.55 3.63 1.76
CA ARG A 2 19.77 2.58 2.45
C ARG A 2 18.64 2.19 1.52
N GLN A 3 18.47 0.89 1.23
CA GLN A 3 17.31 0.43 0.47
C GLN A 3 16.04 0.80 1.24
N PRO A 4 15.04 1.40 0.60
CA PRO A 4 13.88 1.92 1.31
C PRO A 4 12.96 0.82 1.86
N PHE A 5 13.09 -0.42 1.36
CA PHE A 5 12.25 -1.54 1.77
C PHE A 5 13.12 -2.77 2.07
N ASN A 6 13.34 -3.04 3.36
CA ASN A 6 14.07 -4.23 3.82
C ASN A 6 13.12 -5.27 4.42
N LYS A 7 12.01 -4.82 5.03
CA LYS A 7 11.05 -5.67 5.73
C LYS A 7 9.64 -5.34 5.28
N VAL A 8 9.05 -6.21 4.50
CA VAL A 8 7.72 -6.06 3.91
C VAL A 8 6.73 -6.93 4.66
N LEU A 9 5.77 -6.32 5.34
CA LEU A 9 4.64 -7.00 5.97
C LEU A 9 3.48 -7.09 4.98
N VAL A 10 3.01 -8.30 4.70
CA VAL A 10 1.85 -8.55 3.84
C VAL A 10 0.68 -8.94 4.74
N ALA A 11 -0.24 -8.01 4.97
CA ALA A 11 -1.44 -8.32 5.72
C ALA A 11 -2.52 -8.91 4.78
N LEU A 12 -2.85 -10.16 5.04
CA LEU A 12 -3.79 -10.93 4.24
C LEU A 12 -5.19 -10.81 4.85
N LYS A 13 -6.16 -10.54 3.98
CA LYS A 13 -7.58 -10.67 4.31
C LYS A 13 -8.02 -12.10 4.01
N PRO A 14 -9.07 -12.62 4.67
CA PRO A 14 -9.62 -13.91 4.30
C PRO A 14 -9.90 -13.96 2.79
N TRP A 15 -9.35 -14.97 2.11
CA TRP A 15 -9.54 -15.16 0.67
C TRP A 15 -9.95 -16.58 0.35
N GLN A 16 -10.59 -16.76 -0.80
CA GLN A 16 -10.99 -18.05 -1.31
C GLN A 16 -10.41 -18.26 -2.70
N GLY A 17 -9.52 -19.24 -2.81
CA GLY A 17 -8.92 -19.67 -4.07
C GLY A 17 -7.89 -18.72 -4.69
N GLY A 18 -6.88 -19.29 -5.34
CA GLY A 18 -5.81 -18.56 -5.99
C GLY A 18 -4.85 -17.82 -5.03
N LEU A 19 -3.89 -17.10 -5.59
CA LEU A 19 -2.96 -16.28 -4.81
C LEU A 19 -3.56 -14.90 -4.56
N PRO A 20 -3.49 -14.36 -3.33
CA PRO A 20 -3.90 -12.99 -3.03
C PRO A 20 -3.09 -11.97 -3.84
N LEU A 21 -3.74 -10.89 -4.29
CA LEU A 21 -3.10 -9.84 -5.10
C LEU A 21 -1.87 -9.23 -4.42
N SER A 22 -1.94 -9.04 -3.12
CA SER A 22 -0.84 -8.53 -2.31
C SER A 22 0.42 -9.39 -2.38
N VAL A 23 0.27 -10.70 -2.59
CA VAL A 23 1.39 -11.65 -2.67
C VAL A 23 2.18 -11.46 -3.96
N TYR A 24 1.53 -11.19 -5.10
CA TYR A 24 2.24 -10.91 -6.35
C TYR A 24 3.13 -9.67 -6.24
N HIS A 25 2.61 -8.60 -5.64
CA HIS A 25 3.38 -7.38 -5.42
C HIS A 25 4.52 -7.59 -4.40
N ALA A 26 4.24 -8.31 -3.31
CA ALA A 26 5.25 -8.61 -2.30
C ALA A 26 6.38 -9.48 -2.86
N ARG A 27 6.03 -10.50 -3.65
CA ARG A 27 6.99 -11.32 -4.38
C ARG A 27 7.91 -10.46 -5.23
N PHE A 28 7.34 -9.60 -6.08
CA PHE A 28 8.11 -8.70 -6.94
C PHE A 28 9.10 -7.84 -6.15
N LEU A 29 8.67 -7.29 -5.01
CA LEU A 29 9.53 -6.49 -4.13
C LEU A 29 10.66 -7.32 -3.53
N ALA A 30 10.37 -8.55 -3.10
CA ALA A 30 11.41 -9.44 -2.56
C ALA A 30 12.44 -9.84 -3.61
N GLU A 31 11.99 -10.22 -4.81
CA GLU A 31 12.86 -10.62 -5.91
C GLU A 31 13.78 -9.48 -6.37
N ASN A 32 13.27 -8.26 -6.48
CA ASN A 32 13.98 -7.13 -7.08
C ASN A 32 14.71 -6.24 -6.06
N LEU A 33 14.29 -6.27 -4.79
CA LEU A 33 14.88 -5.43 -3.72
C LEU A 33 15.54 -6.26 -2.63
N GLY A 34 15.44 -7.60 -2.67
CA GLY A 34 15.98 -8.46 -1.62
C GLY A 34 15.31 -8.27 -0.26
N ALA A 35 14.03 -7.85 -0.24
CA ALA A 35 13.30 -7.59 0.98
C ALA A 35 12.90 -8.90 1.70
N GLN A 36 12.98 -8.89 3.04
CA GLN A 36 12.42 -9.94 3.87
C GLN A 36 10.90 -9.83 3.89
N LEU A 37 10.20 -10.95 3.68
CA LEU A 37 8.75 -10.98 3.70
C LEU A 37 8.19 -11.64 4.95
N ARG A 38 7.12 -11.06 5.47
CA ARG A 38 6.26 -11.70 6.46
C ARG A 38 4.82 -11.66 5.99
N LEU A 39 4.23 -12.85 5.83
CA LEU A 39 2.80 -13.02 5.59
C LEU A 39 2.08 -13.03 6.93
N MET A 40 1.10 -12.17 7.08
CA MET A 40 0.33 -12.04 8.32
C MET A 40 -1.16 -12.20 8.05
N SER A 41 -1.83 -12.97 8.91
CA SER A 41 -3.28 -13.06 8.97
C SER A 41 -3.78 -12.75 10.38
N CYS A 42 -4.90 -12.05 10.47
CA CYS A 42 -5.60 -11.77 11.71
C CYS A 42 -6.83 -12.66 11.79
N VAL A 43 -6.93 -13.42 12.88
CA VAL A 43 -8.06 -14.31 13.18
C VAL A 43 -8.80 -13.76 14.38
N TYR A 44 -10.10 -13.70 14.30
CA TYR A 44 -10.96 -13.34 15.42
C TYR A 44 -12.36 -13.92 15.24
N GLU A 45 -12.87 -14.56 16.29
CA GLU A 45 -14.23 -15.06 16.37
C GLU A 45 -14.88 -14.56 17.68
N PRO A 46 -15.91 -13.71 17.59
CA PRO A 46 -16.51 -13.09 18.78
C PRO A 46 -17.01 -14.08 19.82
N GLU A 47 -17.63 -15.18 19.39
CA GLU A 47 -18.18 -16.21 20.30
C GLU A 47 -17.06 -16.92 21.07
N VAL A 48 -15.98 -17.27 20.37
CA VAL A 48 -14.79 -17.88 20.99
C VAL A 48 -14.14 -16.90 21.97
N SER A 49 -14.02 -15.65 21.60
CA SER A 49 -13.45 -14.60 22.47
C SER A 49 -14.27 -14.41 23.75
N LEU A 50 -15.60 -14.44 23.63
CA LEU A 50 -16.51 -14.35 24.78
C LEU A 50 -16.40 -15.58 25.70
N GLY A 51 -16.32 -16.78 25.11
CA GLY A 51 -16.13 -18.03 25.87
C GLY A 51 -14.80 -18.03 26.64
N MET A 52 -13.72 -17.55 26.02
CA MET A 52 -12.43 -17.39 26.68
C MET A 52 -12.50 -16.45 27.91
N LEU A 53 -13.20 -15.31 27.77
CA LEU A 53 -13.41 -14.38 28.90
C LEU A 53 -14.18 -15.01 30.04
N LYS A 54 -15.04 -15.99 29.76
CA LYS A 54 -15.76 -16.78 30.78
C LYS A 54 -14.92 -17.94 31.34
N GLY A 55 -13.73 -18.19 30.80
CA GLY A 55 -12.86 -19.29 31.20
C GLY A 55 -13.29 -20.66 30.66
N GLU A 56 -14.05 -20.71 29.57
CA GLU A 56 -14.50 -21.94 28.94
C GLU A 56 -13.33 -22.65 28.26
N ALA A 57 -12.98 -23.86 28.66
CA ALA A 57 -11.86 -24.63 28.12
C ALA A 57 -12.05 -24.94 26.59
N GLU A 58 -13.30 -25.17 26.21
CA GLU A 58 -13.67 -25.42 24.79
C GLU A 58 -13.39 -24.20 23.91
N ALA A 59 -13.60 -22.98 24.42
CA ALA A 59 -13.30 -21.76 23.69
C ALA A 59 -11.79 -21.59 23.45
N LEU A 60 -10.96 -21.94 24.43
CA LEU A 60 -9.51 -21.94 24.25
C LEU A 60 -9.06 -22.95 23.20
N ALA A 61 -9.62 -24.16 23.24
CA ALA A 61 -9.33 -25.18 22.24
C ALA A 61 -9.77 -24.74 20.82
N ALA A 62 -10.94 -24.09 20.70
CA ALA A 62 -11.44 -23.54 19.45
C ALA A 62 -10.52 -22.43 18.91
N GLN A 63 -10.05 -21.51 19.76
CA GLN A 63 -9.07 -20.49 19.39
C GLN A 63 -7.80 -21.11 18.80
N VAL A 64 -7.23 -22.09 19.52
CA VAL A 64 -6.02 -22.78 19.06
C VAL A 64 -6.27 -23.44 17.70
N GLY A 65 -7.40 -24.13 17.54
CA GLY A 65 -7.78 -24.76 16.27
C GLY A 65 -7.88 -23.78 15.12
N LEU A 66 -8.51 -22.62 15.33
CA LEU A 66 -8.63 -21.57 14.31
C LEU A 66 -7.25 -21.00 13.92
N VAL A 67 -6.40 -20.71 14.89
CA VAL A 67 -5.05 -20.21 14.65
C VAL A 67 -4.18 -21.22 13.90
N GLU A 68 -4.24 -22.50 14.25
CA GLU A 68 -3.48 -23.55 13.57
C GLU A 68 -4.00 -23.80 12.15
N SER A 69 -5.31 -23.75 11.93
CA SER A 69 -5.90 -23.86 10.60
C SER A 69 -5.41 -22.72 9.68
N GLU A 70 -5.43 -21.49 10.17
CA GLU A 70 -4.96 -20.34 9.42
C GLU A 70 -3.43 -20.39 9.19
N ARG A 71 -2.68 -20.91 10.15
CA ARG A 71 -1.24 -21.13 10.01
C ARG A 71 -0.92 -22.12 8.90
N ALA A 72 -1.69 -23.20 8.77
CA ALA A 72 -1.53 -24.15 7.68
C ALA A 72 -1.75 -23.49 6.32
N VAL A 73 -2.79 -22.65 6.19
CA VAL A 73 -3.06 -21.90 4.97
C VAL A 73 -1.91 -20.94 4.62
N LEU A 74 -1.39 -20.20 5.60
CA LEU A 74 -0.22 -19.34 5.36
C LEU A 74 1.04 -20.13 4.98
N ALA A 75 1.24 -21.31 5.57
CA ALA A 75 2.38 -22.17 5.26
C ALA A 75 2.33 -22.70 3.82
N GLU A 76 1.15 -23.08 3.31
CA GLU A 76 0.97 -23.45 1.91
C GLU A 76 1.27 -22.29 0.97
N LEU A 77 0.82 -21.08 1.33
CA LEU A 77 1.10 -19.87 0.58
C LEU A 77 2.61 -19.56 0.55
N ALA A 78 3.27 -19.64 1.70
CA ALA A 78 4.72 -19.44 1.78
C ALA A 78 5.51 -20.52 1.00
N ALA A 79 5.03 -21.76 1.01
CA ALA A 79 5.61 -22.84 0.21
C ALA A 79 5.52 -22.54 -1.29
N SER A 80 4.37 -22.04 -1.77
CA SER A 80 4.20 -21.59 -3.16
C SER A 80 5.16 -20.45 -3.53
N MET A 81 5.51 -19.59 -2.59
CA MET A 81 6.48 -18.50 -2.84
C MET A 81 7.92 -19.04 -2.94
N LYS A 82 8.23 -20.13 -2.25
CA LYS A 82 9.54 -20.81 -2.37
C LYS A 82 9.81 -21.31 -3.78
N ASP A 83 8.79 -21.76 -4.50
CA ASP A 83 8.91 -22.18 -5.90
C ASP A 83 9.40 -21.04 -6.81
N TRP A 84 9.24 -19.81 -6.37
CA TRP A 84 9.75 -18.60 -7.02
C TRP A 84 11.07 -18.08 -6.43
N GLY A 85 11.69 -18.83 -5.51
CA GLY A 85 12.92 -18.43 -4.85
C GLY A 85 12.76 -17.37 -3.77
N VAL A 86 11.54 -17.13 -3.30
CA VAL A 86 11.22 -16.13 -2.27
C VAL A 86 10.85 -16.81 -0.96
N GLU A 87 11.59 -16.50 0.10
CA GLU A 87 11.27 -16.96 1.45
C GLU A 87 10.38 -15.97 2.17
N ALA A 88 9.34 -16.48 2.82
CA ALA A 88 8.41 -15.67 3.62
C ALA A 88 8.16 -16.30 4.99
N GLU A 89 8.23 -15.48 6.03
CA GLU A 89 7.80 -15.86 7.37
C GLU A 89 6.27 -15.83 7.48
N CYS A 90 5.69 -16.74 8.26
CA CYS A 90 4.27 -16.79 8.52
C CYS A 90 3.93 -16.32 9.92
N LYS A 91 2.95 -15.43 10.06
CA LYS A 91 2.46 -14.94 11.35
C LYS A 91 0.94 -14.95 11.39
N VAL A 92 0.37 -15.71 12.30
CA VAL A 92 -1.06 -15.63 12.63
C VAL A 92 -1.20 -14.91 13.96
N CYS A 93 -2.07 -13.93 14.01
CA CYS A 93 -2.39 -13.19 15.23
C CYS A 93 -3.87 -13.33 15.55
N TRP A 94 -4.15 -13.58 16.81
CA TRP A 94 -5.51 -13.51 17.36
C TRP A 94 -5.77 -12.11 17.88
N GLY A 95 -6.83 -11.45 17.42
CA GLY A 95 -7.21 -10.14 17.94
C GLY A 95 -8.15 -9.35 17.04
N HIS A 96 -8.78 -8.34 17.66
CA HIS A 96 -9.70 -7.41 17.03
C HIS A 96 -9.62 -6.05 17.74
N PRO A 97 -9.70 -4.94 17.02
CA PRO A 97 -9.85 -4.82 15.56
C PRO A 97 -8.57 -5.18 14.80
N ALA A 98 -8.70 -5.62 13.57
CA ALA A 98 -7.58 -6.14 12.78
C ALA A 98 -6.50 -5.07 12.52
N GLU A 99 -6.89 -3.80 12.35
CA GLU A 99 -5.97 -2.67 12.17
C GLU A 99 -5.00 -2.51 13.35
N ASP A 100 -5.48 -2.62 14.59
CA ASP A 100 -4.62 -2.49 15.78
C ASP A 100 -3.62 -3.65 15.85
N VAL A 101 -4.06 -4.85 15.50
CA VAL A 101 -3.21 -6.04 15.45
C VAL A 101 -2.11 -5.91 14.39
N ILE A 102 -2.46 -5.36 13.21
CA ILE A 102 -1.51 -5.11 12.12
C ILE A 102 -0.50 -4.03 12.54
N LEU A 103 -0.96 -2.91 13.11
CA LEU A 103 -0.09 -1.82 13.57
C LEU A 103 0.90 -2.30 14.63
N ALA A 104 0.43 -3.07 15.61
CA ALA A 104 1.29 -3.67 16.63
C ALA A 104 2.36 -4.59 16.02
N GLU A 105 2.03 -5.35 14.97
CA GLU A 105 2.99 -6.21 14.29
C GLU A 105 4.01 -5.41 13.46
N ILE A 106 3.59 -4.32 12.82
CA ILE A 106 4.51 -3.39 12.11
C ILE A 106 5.57 -2.88 13.08
N GLU A 107 5.17 -2.37 14.24
CA GLU A 107 6.08 -1.87 15.25
C GLU A 107 6.99 -2.97 15.82
N ARG A 108 6.41 -4.12 16.18
CA ARG A 108 7.12 -5.23 16.80
C ARG A 108 8.19 -5.84 15.87
N TRP A 109 7.87 -6.00 14.60
CA TRP A 109 8.80 -6.58 13.61
C TRP A 109 9.70 -5.54 12.98
N GLY A 110 9.31 -4.27 13.02
CA GLY A 110 10.01 -3.16 12.37
C GLY A 110 9.82 -3.20 10.86
N ALA A 111 8.58 -3.42 10.40
CA ALA A 111 8.25 -3.37 8.99
C ALA A 111 8.43 -1.95 8.45
N ASP A 112 9.00 -1.84 7.25
CA ASP A 112 9.21 -0.55 6.56
C ASP A 112 8.30 -0.39 5.33
N LEU A 113 7.51 -1.41 5.01
CA LEU A 113 6.41 -1.37 4.05
C LEU A 113 5.28 -2.31 4.46
N LEU A 114 4.05 -1.83 4.40
CA LEU A 114 2.84 -2.64 4.52
C LEU A 114 2.22 -2.86 3.14
N VAL A 115 1.93 -4.12 2.77
CA VAL A 115 1.24 -4.48 1.53
C VAL A 115 -0.14 -5.05 1.85
N LEU A 116 -1.17 -4.48 1.23
CA LEU A 116 -2.57 -4.91 1.37
C LEU A 116 -3.19 -5.18 0.01
N GLY A 117 -3.99 -6.23 -0.09
CA GLY A 117 -4.88 -6.45 -1.24
C GLY A 117 -6.18 -5.65 -1.07
N THR A 118 -6.57 -4.86 -2.07
CA THR A 118 -7.81 -4.06 -2.03
C THR A 118 -9.04 -4.80 -2.53
N HIS A 119 -8.87 -5.93 -3.20
CA HIS A 119 -9.96 -6.74 -3.73
C HIS A 119 -9.95 -8.16 -3.18
N GLN A 120 -11.14 -8.65 -2.81
CA GLN A 120 -11.38 -10.08 -2.72
C GLN A 120 -11.73 -10.61 -4.11
N ALA A 121 -11.27 -11.81 -4.46
CA ALA A 121 -11.69 -12.51 -5.67
C ALA A 121 -13.23 -12.58 -5.70
N GLY A 122 -13.85 -12.10 -6.79
CA GLY A 122 -15.31 -12.07 -6.94
C GLY A 122 -16.00 -10.75 -6.58
N SER A 123 -15.29 -9.75 -6.04
CA SER A 123 -15.89 -8.43 -5.81
C SER A 123 -15.89 -7.59 -7.10
N ARG A 124 -16.95 -6.76 -7.24
CA ARG A 124 -17.09 -5.85 -8.39
C ARG A 124 -15.90 -4.88 -8.49
N PRO A 125 -15.46 -4.47 -9.71
CA PRO A 125 -14.26 -3.64 -9.94
C PRO A 125 -14.25 -2.26 -9.24
N HIS A 126 -15.36 -1.83 -8.67
CA HIS A 126 -15.55 -0.53 -8.00
C HIS A 126 -15.69 -0.66 -6.48
N THR A 127 -15.20 -1.73 -5.88
CA THR A 127 -15.28 -1.90 -4.43
C THR A 127 -14.53 -0.79 -3.71
N ARG A 128 -15.26 -0.13 -2.82
CA ARG A 128 -14.71 0.87 -1.89
C ARG A 128 -13.67 0.17 -1.00
N LEU A 129 -12.64 0.91 -0.61
CA LEU A 129 -11.70 0.47 0.42
C LEU A 129 -12.49 0.06 1.67
N ALA A 130 -12.09 -1.04 2.30
CA ALA A 130 -12.69 -1.47 3.56
C ALA A 130 -12.38 -0.46 4.68
N GLN A 131 -13.16 -0.45 5.74
CA GLN A 131 -12.93 0.43 6.89
C GLN A 131 -11.53 0.26 7.48
N VAL A 132 -11.04 -0.98 7.56
CA VAL A 132 -9.68 -1.31 8.00
C VAL A 132 -8.62 -0.64 7.12
N ASP A 133 -8.80 -0.62 5.80
CA ASP A 133 -7.84 0.03 4.88
C ASP A 133 -7.75 1.53 5.15
N TRP A 134 -8.89 2.19 5.38
CA TRP A 134 -8.94 3.62 5.71
C TRP A 134 -8.30 3.94 7.06
N GLN A 135 -8.47 3.09 8.06
CA GLN A 135 -7.85 3.28 9.37
C GLN A 135 -6.32 3.08 9.27
N LEU A 136 -5.88 2.04 8.59
CA LEU A 136 -4.45 1.81 8.35
C LEU A 136 -3.81 2.96 7.56
N MET A 137 -4.47 3.51 6.53
CA MET A 137 -3.96 4.67 5.79
C MET A 137 -3.74 5.91 6.65
N ARG A 138 -4.47 6.05 7.76
CA ARG A 138 -4.34 7.20 8.69
C ARG A 138 -3.30 6.97 9.78
N SER A 139 -3.06 5.72 10.17
CA SER A 139 -2.31 5.41 11.39
C SER A 139 -1.03 4.61 11.12
N CYS A 140 -0.82 4.13 9.88
CA CYS A 140 0.34 3.32 9.55
C CYS A 140 1.63 4.15 9.63
N PRO A 141 2.63 3.73 10.43
CA PRO A 141 3.88 4.47 10.60
C PRO A 141 4.85 4.30 9.43
N CYS A 142 4.57 3.40 8.50
CA CYS A 142 5.37 3.15 7.31
C CYS A 142 4.54 3.32 6.03
N PRO A 143 5.17 3.44 4.85
CA PRO A 143 4.49 3.43 3.57
C PRO A 143 3.58 2.22 3.39
N MET A 144 2.48 2.42 2.67
CA MET A 144 1.52 1.37 2.35
C MET A 144 1.41 1.17 0.85
N LEU A 145 1.40 -0.08 0.42
CA LEU A 145 1.11 -0.49 -0.95
C LEU A 145 -0.27 -1.17 -1.01
N LEU A 146 -1.19 -0.55 -1.74
CA LEU A 146 -2.53 -1.11 -1.98
C LEU A 146 -2.55 -1.83 -3.33
N ALA A 147 -2.46 -3.16 -3.30
CA ALA A 147 -2.43 -4.00 -4.49
C ALA A 147 -3.83 -4.12 -5.11
N ARG A 148 -3.96 -3.82 -6.41
CA ARG A 148 -5.24 -3.85 -7.14
C ARG A 148 -5.23 -4.69 -8.41
N ASP A 149 -4.07 -4.89 -9.02
CA ASP A 149 -3.97 -5.54 -10.32
C ASP A 149 -3.91 -7.06 -10.17
N PRO A 150 -4.92 -7.81 -10.69
CA PRO A 150 -4.91 -9.26 -10.65
C PRO A 150 -3.90 -9.89 -11.64
N GLN A 151 -3.36 -9.11 -12.58
CA GLN A 151 -2.39 -9.54 -13.59
C GLN A 151 -1.07 -8.80 -13.43
N PHE A 152 -0.63 -8.58 -12.20
CA PHE A 152 0.58 -7.84 -11.91
C PHE A 152 1.83 -8.61 -12.37
N GLU A 153 2.52 -8.05 -13.36
CA GLU A 153 3.78 -8.56 -13.92
C GLU A 153 4.97 -7.61 -13.64
N GLY A 154 4.73 -6.53 -12.91
CA GLY A 154 5.71 -5.48 -12.63
C GLY A 154 5.18 -4.08 -12.95
N TYR A 155 5.89 -3.06 -12.52
CA TYR A 155 5.52 -1.67 -12.78
C TYR A 155 6.06 -1.24 -14.14
N ARG A 156 5.19 -0.84 -15.07
CA ARG A 156 5.59 -0.27 -16.39
C ARG A 156 5.88 1.22 -16.30
N THR A 157 5.17 1.90 -15.40
CA THR A 157 5.31 3.32 -15.14
C THR A 157 5.01 3.58 -13.67
N VAL A 158 5.87 4.32 -13.02
CA VAL A 158 5.67 4.83 -11.66
C VAL A 158 5.40 6.32 -11.74
N LEU A 159 4.29 6.78 -11.16
CA LEU A 159 3.95 8.19 -11.06
C LEU A 159 4.15 8.66 -9.62
N ALA A 160 5.07 9.60 -9.41
CA ALA A 160 5.25 10.32 -8.16
C ALA A 160 4.41 11.59 -8.18
N ALA A 161 3.38 11.67 -7.35
CA ALA A 161 2.59 12.88 -7.17
C ALA A 161 3.19 13.71 -6.02
N VAL A 162 3.60 14.95 -6.30
CA VAL A 162 4.28 15.83 -5.36
C VAL A 162 3.59 17.20 -5.28
N ASP A 163 3.77 17.90 -4.16
CA ASP A 163 3.31 19.30 -4.00
C ASP A 163 4.49 20.23 -3.63
N PRO A 164 5.31 20.62 -4.61
CA PRO A 164 6.50 21.45 -4.36
C PRO A 164 6.18 22.84 -3.83
N LEU A 165 4.92 23.26 -3.87
CA LEU A 165 4.48 24.56 -3.33
C LEU A 165 4.01 24.47 -1.88
N HIS A 166 3.98 23.26 -1.29
CA HIS A 166 3.60 23.01 0.11
C HIS A 166 2.32 23.73 0.55
N ARG A 167 1.30 23.76 -0.33
CA ARG A 167 0.04 24.49 -0.08
C ARG A 167 -0.80 23.84 1.02
N HIS A 168 -0.57 22.59 1.30
CA HIS A 168 -1.15 21.88 2.43
C HIS A 168 -0.04 21.69 3.47
N ALA A 169 -0.37 21.79 4.75
CA ALA A 169 0.59 21.64 5.85
C ALA A 169 1.10 20.18 5.92
N GLU A 170 1.95 19.82 4.97
CA GLU A 170 2.56 18.51 4.87
C GLU A 170 3.83 18.41 5.71
N PRO A 171 4.17 17.21 6.23
CA PRO A 171 5.43 17.01 6.93
C PRO A 171 6.62 17.39 6.06
N GLU A 172 7.59 18.09 6.63
CA GLU A 172 8.85 18.43 5.97
C GLU A 172 9.49 17.15 5.39
N GLY A 173 9.76 17.14 4.08
CA GLY A 173 10.44 16.03 3.40
C GLY A 173 9.51 14.96 2.82
N LEU A 174 8.17 15.13 2.85
CA LEU A 174 7.24 14.17 2.25
C LEU A 174 7.51 13.98 0.76
N ASP A 175 7.65 15.06 -0.02
CA ASP A 175 7.98 15.00 -1.45
C ASP A 175 9.29 14.25 -1.71
N ARG A 176 10.30 14.48 -0.87
CA ARG A 176 11.58 13.76 -0.96
C ARG A 176 11.39 12.26 -0.72
N SER A 177 10.57 11.90 0.24
CA SER A 177 10.23 10.49 0.53
C SER A 177 9.48 9.86 -0.62
N ILE A 178 8.47 10.55 -1.18
CA ILE A 178 7.71 10.10 -2.35
C ILE A 178 8.64 9.87 -3.54
N LEU A 179 9.51 10.81 -3.85
CA LEU A 179 10.46 10.69 -4.96
C LEU A 179 11.48 9.57 -4.73
N GLY A 180 11.95 9.39 -3.50
CA GLY A 180 12.85 8.30 -3.13
C GLY A 180 12.23 6.92 -3.33
N ILE A 181 10.99 6.72 -2.85
CA ILE A 181 10.23 5.49 -3.02
C ILE A 181 9.94 5.23 -4.50
N ALA A 182 9.44 6.24 -5.22
CA ALA A 182 9.11 6.12 -6.63
C ALA A 182 10.33 5.80 -7.48
N SER A 183 11.48 6.43 -7.21
CA SER A 183 12.75 6.14 -7.87
C SER A 183 13.21 4.70 -7.64
N THR A 184 13.10 4.22 -6.39
CA THR A 184 13.45 2.83 -6.07
C THR A 184 12.58 1.84 -6.82
N LEU A 185 11.26 2.03 -6.80
CA LEU A 185 10.32 1.15 -7.53
C LEU A 185 10.57 1.19 -9.03
N ALA A 186 10.79 2.38 -9.59
CA ALA A 186 11.07 2.53 -11.02
C ALA A 186 12.38 1.83 -11.43
N THR A 187 13.42 1.96 -10.61
CA THR A 187 14.72 1.30 -10.85
C THR A 187 14.57 -0.22 -10.75
N ALA A 188 13.93 -0.72 -9.70
CA ALA A 188 13.71 -2.16 -9.50
C ALA A 188 12.90 -2.80 -10.63
N SER A 189 11.99 -2.05 -11.24
CA SER A 189 11.13 -2.53 -12.35
C SER A 189 11.68 -2.22 -13.73
N ALA A 190 12.81 -1.56 -13.85
CA ALA A 190 13.30 -0.97 -15.11
C ALA A 190 12.20 -0.15 -15.84
N SER A 191 11.39 0.58 -15.06
CA SER A 191 10.21 1.30 -15.53
C SER A 191 10.44 2.80 -15.66
N ASN A 192 9.52 3.49 -16.35
CA ASN A 192 9.56 4.94 -16.44
C ASN A 192 9.09 5.58 -15.12
N LEU A 193 9.84 6.57 -14.62
CA LEU A 193 9.40 7.44 -13.52
C LEU A 193 8.82 8.72 -14.09
N LEU A 194 7.57 9.00 -13.77
CA LEU A 194 6.90 10.28 -14.03
C LEU A 194 6.76 11.03 -12.70
N VAL A 195 7.02 12.33 -12.74
CA VAL A 195 6.76 13.21 -11.60
C VAL A 195 5.61 14.14 -11.99
N GLY A 196 4.55 14.15 -11.19
CA GLY A 196 3.36 14.93 -11.44
C GLY A 196 3.08 15.91 -10.30
N HIS A 197 2.69 17.13 -10.66
CA HIS A 197 2.15 18.13 -9.76
C HIS A 197 0.84 18.65 -10.33
N VAL A 198 -0.16 18.80 -9.46
CA VAL A 198 -1.46 19.37 -9.80
C VAL A 198 -1.54 20.77 -9.20
N TYR A 199 -1.77 21.75 -10.04
CA TYR A 199 -1.97 23.12 -9.60
C TYR A 199 -3.34 23.65 -10.05
N PRO A 200 -4.00 24.50 -9.25
CA PRO A 200 -5.26 25.10 -9.64
C PRO A 200 -5.06 26.06 -10.83
N ASP A 201 -6.02 26.11 -11.71
CA ASP A 201 -6.04 27.11 -12.79
C ASP A 201 -6.02 28.52 -12.19
N PRO A 202 -5.12 29.40 -12.65
CA PRO A 202 -5.02 30.77 -12.14
C PRO A 202 -6.32 31.59 -12.26
N GLU A 203 -7.10 31.36 -13.30
CA GLU A 203 -8.41 32.03 -13.46
C GLU A 203 -9.39 31.60 -12.34
N SER A 204 -9.39 30.30 -12.01
CA SER A 204 -10.19 29.78 -10.90
C SER A 204 -9.69 30.28 -9.53
N PHE A 205 -8.38 30.45 -9.38
CA PHE A 205 -7.77 30.97 -8.17
C PHE A 205 -8.06 32.48 -7.98
N ALA A 206 -7.96 33.28 -9.06
CA ALA A 206 -8.27 34.71 -9.02
C ALA A 206 -9.75 34.97 -8.66
N LEU A 207 -10.66 34.16 -9.18
CA LEU A 207 -12.09 34.24 -8.82
C LEU A 207 -12.36 33.87 -7.35
N ALA A 208 -11.62 32.91 -6.80
CA ALA A 208 -11.79 32.45 -5.42
C ALA A 208 -11.12 33.38 -4.39
N SER A 209 -10.06 34.10 -4.77
CA SER A 209 -9.23 34.89 -3.84
C SER A 209 -9.41 36.41 -3.95
N SER A 210 -10.22 36.91 -4.89
CA SER A 210 -10.40 38.34 -5.18
C SER A 210 -9.08 39.11 -5.39
N VAL A 211 -8.04 38.42 -5.84
CA VAL A 211 -6.72 38.98 -6.11
C VAL A 211 -6.63 39.35 -7.58
N GLU A 212 -6.29 40.60 -7.87
CA GLU A 212 -5.96 41.07 -9.21
C GLU A 212 -4.79 40.25 -9.77
N VAL A 213 -5.03 39.55 -10.89
CA VAL A 213 -3.97 38.83 -11.61
C VAL A 213 -3.04 39.86 -12.24
N LEU A 214 -1.78 39.87 -11.86
CA LEU A 214 -0.78 40.76 -12.47
C LEU A 214 -0.68 40.44 -13.97
N PRO A 215 -0.78 41.46 -14.85
CA PRO A 215 -0.61 41.27 -16.30
C PRO A 215 0.82 40.88 -16.59
N GLY A 216 1.05 39.72 -17.21
CA GLY A 216 2.37 39.31 -17.70
C GLY A 216 2.81 37.90 -17.35
N VAL A 217 2.00 37.10 -16.68
CA VAL A 217 2.31 35.68 -16.44
C VAL A 217 1.84 34.88 -17.66
N PHE A 218 2.77 34.45 -18.51
CA PHE A 218 2.49 33.60 -19.66
C PHE A 218 2.30 32.16 -19.21
N TYR A 219 1.13 31.62 -19.46
CA TYR A 219 0.82 30.20 -19.30
C TYR A 219 0.96 29.49 -20.65
N GLY A 220 1.80 28.46 -20.68
CA GLY A 220 2.01 27.65 -21.88
C GLY A 220 0.74 26.90 -22.31
N ASP A 221 0.60 26.86 -23.58
CA ASP A 221 -0.36 26.26 -24.50
C ASP A 221 -1.51 25.40 -23.95
N ARG A 222 -2.73 25.90 -24.16
CA ARG A 222 -3.99 25.22 -23.87
C ARG A 222 -4.27 24.15 -24.93
N LYS A 223 -4.06 22.88 -24.63
CA LYS A 223 -4.87 21.82 -25.22
C LYS A 223 -5.91 21.37 -24.20
N SER A 224 -7.06 22.03 -24.24
CA SER A 224 -8.19 21.70 -23.40
C SER A 224 -8.80 20.37 -23.81
N THR A 225 -8.62 19.34 -22.98
CA THR A 225 -9.62 18.29 -22.85
C THR A 225 -10.52 18.67 -21.67
N ARG A 226 -11.81 18.83 -21.97
CA ARG A 226 -12.86 19.15 -21.00
C ARG A 226 -12.87 18.07 -19.90
N LEU A 227 -12.31 18.36 -18.72
CA LEU A 227 -12.64 17.75 -17.42
C LEU A 227 -11.72 18.32 -16.33
N ASN A 228 -12.28 19.19 -15.49
CA ASN A 228 -11.73 19.78 -14.27
C ASN A 228 -10.60 20.82 -14.42
N SER A 229 -10.70 21.88 -13.67
CA SER A 229 -9.83 23.05 -13.56
C SER A 229 -8.44 22.79 -12.95
N SER A 230 -7.81 21.66 -13.28
CA SER A 230 -6.46 21.31 -12.82
C SER A 230 -5.57 20.92 -13.99
N HIS A 231 -4.35 21.45 -14.00
CA HIS A 231 -3.33 21.15 -15.01
C HIS A 231 -2.27 20.22 -14.43
N TRP A 232 -1.82 19.26 -15.23
CA TRP A 232 -0.75 18.34 -14.89
C TRP A 232 0.55 18.75 -15.57
N ILE A 233 1.60 18.96 -14.81
CA ILE A 233 2.96 19.07 -15.32
C ILE A 233 3.63 17.72 -15.07
N THR A 234 4.09 17.08 -16.16
CA THR A 234 4.84 15.83 -16.08
C THR A 234 6.26 16.04 -16.62
N SER A 235 7.25 15.63 -15.87
CA SER A 235 8.63 15.52 -16.36
C SER A 235 9.04 14.06 -16.40
N ARG A 236 9.68 13.65 -17.49
CA ARG A 236 10.21 12.31 -17.68
C ARG A 236 11.67 12.29 -17.27
N MET A 237 12.03 11.53 -16.25
CA MET A 237 13.44 11.29 -15.92
C MET A 237 13.91 10.04 -16.67
N PRO A 238 15.04 10.09 -17.38
CA PRO A 238 15.62 8.89 -17.96
C PRO A 238 16.08 7.96 -16.82
N SER A 239 15.80 6.66 -16.96
CA SER A 239 16.41 5.66 -16.09
C SER A 239 17.91 5.72 -16.32
N SER A 240 18.68 6.02 -15.29
CA SER A 240 20.14 5.88 -15.35
C SER A 240 20.50 4.42 -15.55
N ALA A 241 21.15 4.15 -16.67
CA ALA A 241 21.79 2.86 -16.95
C ALA A 241 22.93 2.60 -15.95
#